data_9ba4ecbb391c1decd2d78f91dff653f4
#
_entry.id   9ba4ecbb391c1decd2d78f91dff653f4
#
_cell.length_a   1.000
_cell.length_b   1.000
_cell.length_c   1.000
_cell.angle_alpha   90.00
_cell.angle_beta   90.00
_cell.angle_gamma   90.00
#
_symmetry.space_group_name_H-M   'P 1'
#
loop_
_entity.id
_entity.type
_entity.pdbx_description
1 polymer ?
#
loop_
_entity_poly.entity_id
_entity_poly.type
_entity_poly.pdbx_seq_one_letter_code
_entity_poly.pdbx_strand_id
1 'polypeptide(L)'
;MLRYLINRGCKKYVLASSIAAVGFQDRKFRPVNLPIADDHPCLDRSGYGISKYFMEEISKYCYRQSEDIDIINLRLSSVCVDNNIPPLKDISPLTEWSLGGITIMNLTDAIRAFTMSVENPYKPGVRIMNATGPKAWTSVPVAEILRNWWGDDVDLSYFEQSGNEYDSVYDVSRIQQEIGFIALNTPEITSS
;
A
#
# COMPACT_ATOMS: atom_id res chain seq x y z
N MET A 1 -21.88 8.84 -2.05
CA MET A 1 -22.21 7.57 -1.35
C MET A 1 -21.95 7.66 0.16
N LEU A 2 -20.75 7.97 0.65
CA LEU A 2 -20.43 8.06 2.09
C LEU A 2 -21.44 8.92 2.86
N ARG A 3 -21.64 10.18 2.46
CA ARG A 3 -22.57 11.10 3.13
C ARG A 3 -24.01 10.55 3.22
N TYR A 4 -24.47 9.84 2.18
CA TYR A 4 -25.77 9.19 2.19
C TYR A 4 -25.86 8.09 3.25
N LEU A 5 -24.84 7.26 3.35
CA LEU A 5 -24.80 6.16 4.33
C LEU A 5 -24.65 6.68 5.76
N ILE A 6 -23.85 7.73 5.98
CA ILE A 6 -23.74 8.42 7.26
C ILE A 6 -25.11 8.92 7.73
N ASN A 7 -25.84 9.59 6.84
CA ASN A 7 -27.20 10.09 7.14
C ASN A 7 -28.22 8.97 7.41
N ARG A 8 -27.91 7.72 7.04
CA ARG A 8 -28.69 6.52 7.34
C ARG A 8 -28.23 5.79 8.62
N GLY A 9 -27.30 6.38 9.36
CA GLY A 9 -26.81 5.83 10.63
C GLY A 9 -25.73 4.77 10.50
N CYS A 10 -25.16 4.54 9.31
CA CYS A 10 -24.00 3.66 9.17
C CYS A 10 -22.79 4.31 9.87
N LYS A 11 -22.09 3.55 10.70
CA LYS A 11 -21.02 4.07 11.55
C LYS A 11 -19.64 3.57 11.14
N LYS A 12 -19.53 2.46 10.41
CA LYS A 12 -18.25 1.87 10.03
C LYS A 12 -18.13 1.71 8.52
N TYR A 13 -16.98 2.07 7.99
CA TYR A 13 -16.67 2.06 6.57
C TYR A 13 -15.29 1.49 6.33
N VAL A 14 -15.16 0.59 5.37
CA VAL A 14 -13.88 0.11 4.87
C VAL A 14 -13.82 0.42 3.37
N LEU A 15 -12.83 1.19 2.95
CA LEU A 15 -12.71 1.73 1.61
C LEU A 15 -11.46 1.21 0.91
N ALA A 16 -11.61 0.82 -0.35
CA ALA A 16 -10.51 0.42 -1.22
C ALA A 16 -9.76 1.65 -1.75
N SER A 17 -8.75 2.12 -1.03
CA SER A 17 -7.76 3.05 -1.54
C SER A 17 -6.70 2.30 -2.36
N SER A 18 -5.65 2.95 -2.73
CA SER A 18 -4.55 2.39 -3.51
C SER A 18 -3.24 3.03 -3.11
N ILE A 19 -2.15 2.26 -3.16
CA ILE A 19 -0.79 2.81 -3.08
C ILE A 19 -0.53 3.90 -4.12
N ALA A 20 -1.29 3.91 -5.23
CA ALA A 20 -1.24 4.98 -6.21
C ALA A 20 -1.61 6.36 -5.64
N ALA A 21 -2.34 6.44 -4.51
CA ALA A 21 -2.61 7.70 -3.83
C ALA A 21 -1.33 8.43 -3.38
N VAL A 22 -0.24 7.71 -3.21
CA VAL A 22 1.06 8.26 -2.81
C VAL A 22 1.84 8.86 -3.97
N GLY A 23 1.76 8.29 -5.18
CA GLY A 23 2.46 8.82 -6.34
C GLY A 23 3.25 7.86 -7.19
N PHE A 24 2.92 6.68 -7.14
CA PHE A 24 3.56 5.44 -7.48
C PHE A 24 3.70 5.09 -8.99
N GLN A 25 2.83 5.60 -9.84
CA GLN A 25 2.76 5.21 -11.27
C GLN A 25 3.61 6.08 -12.20
N ASP A 26 4.28 7.11 -11.68
CA ASP A 26 5.12 8.01 -12.46
C ASP A 26 6.60 7.67 -12.25
N ARG A 27 7.37 7.53 -13.33
CA ARG A 27 8.83 7.33 -13.29
C ARG A 27 9.59 8.46 -12.59
N LYS A 28 9.01 9.65 -12.56
CA LYS A 28 9.56 10.81 -11.85
C LYS A 28 9.24 10.82 -10.38
N PHE A 29 8.42 9.89 -9.90
CA PHE A 29 8.13 9.76 -8.49
C PHE A 29 9.42 9.46 -7.72
N ARG A 30 9.61 10.21 -6.67
CA ARG A 30 10.65 9.96 -5.66
C ARG A 30 9.98 10.00 -4.31
N PRO A 31 9.99 8.92 -3.54
CA PRO A 31 9.44 8.92 -2.18
C PRO A 31 10.26 9.85 -1.28
N VAL A 32 9.60 10.41 -0.30
CA VAL A 32 10.26 11.24 0.73
C VAL A 32 11.12 10.37 1.66
N ASN A 33 10.65 9.15 1.89
CA ASN A 33 11.32 8.14 2.72
C ASN A 33 10.99 6.72 2.24
N LEU A 34 11.85 5.79 2.58
CA LEU A 34 11.67 4.36 2.35
C LEU A 34 11.95 3.58 3.64
N PRO A 35 11.13 2.55 3.97
CA PRO A 35 9.85 2.22 3.32
C PRO A 35 8.85 3.38 3.39
N ILE A 36 7.93 3.42 2.43
CA ILE A 36 6.93 4.49 2.31
C ILE A 36 5.90 4.35 3.44
N ALA A 37 5.85 5.32 4.33
CA ALA A 37 4.95 5.35 5.47
C ALA A 37 3.50 5.71 5.08
N ASP A 38 2.54 5.40 5.96
CA ASP A 38 1.11 5.70 5.76
C ASP A 38 0.82 7.21 5.64
N ASP A 39 1.59 8.04 6.28
CA ASP A 39 1.48 9.50 6.28
C ASP A 39 2.26 10.18 5.15
N HIS A 40 2.89 9.40 4.28
CA HIS A 40 3.60 9.93 3.11
C HIS A 40 2.69 10.84 2.28
N PRO A 41 3.17 12.03 1.87
CA PRO A 41 2.37 12.97 1.09
C PRO A 41 1.97 12.40 -0.28
N CYS A 42 0.86 12.88 -0.83
CA CYS A 42 0.50 12.58 -2.21
C CYS A 42 1.42 13.34 -3.17
N LEU A 43 2.23 12.60 -3.90
CA LEU A 43 3.11 13.11 -4.96
C LEU A 43 2.70 12.59 -6.33
N ASP A 44 1.49 12.02 -6.42
CA ASP A 44 0.99 11.41 -7.65
C ASP A 44 0.76 12.45 -8.77
N ARG A 45 0.92 12.00 -10.00
CA ARG A 45 0.70 12.80 -11.21
C ARG A 45 -0.30 12.15 -12.16
N SER A 46 -0.90 11.02 -11.74
CA SER A 46 -1.92 10.32 -12.52
C SER A 46 -3.34 10.68 -12.07
N GLY A 47 -4.29 10.63 -12.99
CA GLY A 47 -5.71 10.85 -12.65
C GLY A 47 -6.26 9.78 -11.71
N TYR A 48 -5.71 8.57 -11.76
CA TYR A 48 -6.13 7.49 -10.87
C TYR A 48 -5.64 7.72 -9.44
N GLY A 49 -4.35 7.97 -9.24
CA GLY A 49 -3.79 8.19 -7.91
C GLY A 49 -4.41 9.39 -7.21
N ILE A 50 -4.57 10.53 -7.93
CA ILE A 50 -5.23 11.70 -7.36
C ILE A 50 -6.69 11.41 -6.98
N SER A 51 -7.41 10.57 -7.73
CA SER A 51 -8.79 10.18 -7.37
C SER A 51 -8.85 9.39 -6.07
N LYS A 52 -7.87 8.51 -5.83
CA LYS A 52 -7.74 7.74 -4.58
C LYS A 52 -7.35 8.64 -3.41
N TYR A 53 -6.43 9.55 -3.61
CA TYR A 53 -6.08 10.56 -2.61
C TYR A 53 -7.29 11.42 -2.21
N PHE A 54 -8.08 11.90 -3.18
CA PHE A 54 -9.31 12.63 -2.87
C PHE A 54 -10.31 11.81 -2.08
N MET A 55 -10.41 10.52 -2.32
CA MET A 55 -11.26 9.64 -1.50
C MET A 55 -10.80 9.61 -0.03
N GLU A 56 -9.49 9.58 0.22
CA GLU A 56 -8.93 9.66 1.57
C GLU A 56 -9.22 11.01 2.23
N GLU A 57 -9.08 12.12 1.49
CA GLU A 57 -9.40 13.47 1.97
C GLU A 57 -10.91 13.64 2.23
N ILE A 58 -11.77 13.06 1.39
CA ILE A 58 -13.22 13.01 1.63
C ILE A 58 -13.53 12.22 2.91
N SER A 59 -12.81 11.14 3.20
CA SER A 59 -12.95 10.41 4.46
C SER A 59 -12.67 11.30 5.66
N LYS A 60 -11.58 12.06 5.62
CA LYS A 60 -11.21 13.04 6.67
C LYS A 60 -12.27 14.15 6.79
N TYR A 61 -12.77 14.64 5.65
CA TYR A 61 -13.86 15.64 5.65
C TYR A 61 -15.12 15.10 6.31
N CYS A 62 -15.55 13.87 5.94
CA CYS A 62 -16.75 13.25 6.50
C CYS A 62 -16.63 13.05 8.02
N TYR A 63 -15.44 12.62 8.49
CA TYR A 63 -15.19 12.48 9.91
C TYR A 63 -15.30 13.80 10.66
N ARG A 64 -14.78 14.92 10.13
CA ARG A 64 -14.95 16.25 10.73
C ARG A 64 -16.40 16.71 10.83
N GLN A 65 -17.32 16.13 10.01
CA GLN A 65 -18.75 16.42 10.05
C GLN A 65 -19.53 15.47 10.98
N SER A 66 -18.96 14.31 11.30
CA SER A 66 -19.63 13.25 12.08
C SER A 66 -18.54 12.44 12.82
N GLU A 67 -18.07 13.00 13.95
CA GLU A 67 -16.92 12.48 14.70
C GLU A 67 -17.15 11.09 15.33
N ASP A 68 -18.34 10.53 15.18
CA ASP A 68 -18.74 9.23 15.67
C ASP A 68 -18.76 8.15 14.57
N ILE A 69 -17.93 8.29 13.53
CA ILE A 69 -17.78 7.29 12.46
C ILE A 69 -16.35 6.73 12.43
N ASP A 70 -16.25 5.47 12.05
CA ASP A 70 -14.99 4.74 11.88
C ASP A 70 -14.76 4.50 10.38
N ILE A 71 -13.74 5.11 9.81
CA ILE A 71 -13.40 4.97 8.39
C ILE A 71 -12.00 4.40 8.25
N ILE A 72 -11.89 3.24 7.58
CA ILE A 72 -10.63 2.58 7.27
C ILE A 72 -10.41 2.66 5.76
N ASN A 73 -9.34 3.31 5.32
CA ASN A 73 -8.91 3.33 3.94
C ASN A 73 -7.71 2.37 3.79
N LEU A 74 -7.87 1.31 3.01
CA LEU A 74 -6.80 0.36 2.70
C LEU A 74 -6.14 0.75 1.38
N ARG A 75 -4.90 1.19 1.41
CA ARG A 75 -4.07 1.42 0.21
C ARG A 75 -3.58 0.08 -0.32
N LEU A 76 -4.40 -0.52 -1.18
CA LEU A 76 -4.08 -1.81 -1.78
C LEU A 76 -2.94 -1.67 -2.79
N SER A 77 -2.07 -2.67 -2.81
CA SER A 77 -1.10 -2.89 -3.88
C SER A 77 -1.76 -3.49 -5.13
N SER A 78 -0.96 -3.97 -6.08
CA SER A 78 -1.45 -4.76 -7.22
C SER A 78 -2.04 -6.07 -6.72
N VAL A 79 -3.37 -6.19 -6.75
CA VAL A 79 -4.06 -7.41 -6.34
C VAL A 79 -4.11 -8.38 -7.51
N CYS A 80 -3.53 -9.57 -7.34
CA CYS A 80 -3.49 -10.64 -8.34
C CYS A 80 -4.37 -11.81 -7.91
N VAL A 81 -4.99 -12.49 -8.89
CA VAL A 81 -5.73 -13.72 -8.62
C VAL A 81 -4.75 -14.82 -8.19
N ASP A 82 -5.08 -15.58 -7.15
CA ASP A 82 -4.17 -16.53 -6.49
C ASP A 82 -3.51 -17.55 -7.46
N ASN A 83 -4.22 -17.94 -8.51
CA ASN A 83 -3.70 -18.88 -9.52
C ASN A 83 -3.01 -18.17 -10.71
N ASN A 84 -2.85 -16.86 -10.68
CA ASN A 84 -2.25 -16.06 -11.75
C ASN A 84 -1.40 -14.95 -11.20
N ILE A 85 -0.49 -15.28 -10.30
CA ILE A 85 0.48 -14.36 -9.75
C ILE A 85 1.62 -14.22 -10.76
N PRO A 86 2.06 -12.99 -11.08
CA PRO A 86 3.15 -12.78 -12.04
C PRO A 86 4.48 -13.35 -11.49
N PRO A 87 5.44 -13.65 -12.37
CA PRO A 87 6.78 -14.05 -11.94
C PRO A 87 7.44 -12.95 -11.10
N LEU A 88 8.41 -13.36 -10.28
CA LEU A 88 9.22 -12.41 -9.52
C LEU A 88 9.89 -11.40 -10.46
N LYS A 89 9.93 -10.15 -10.04
CA LYS A 89 10.54 -9.07 -10.80
C LYS A 89 12.06 -9.16 -10.64
N ASP A 90 12.74 -9.11 -11.75
CA ASP A 90 14.18 -8.97 -11.85
C ASP A 90 14.57 -7.52 -12.15
N ILE A 91 15.87 -7.21 -12.26
CA ILE A 91 16.33 -5.90 -12.70
C ILE A 91 15.78 -5.62 -14.08
N SER A 92 14.95 -4.59 -14.18
CA SER A 92 14.29 -4.19 -15.43
C SER A 92 14.77 -2.83 -15.88
N PRO A 93 14.88 -2.59 -17.20
CA PRO A 93 15.11 -1.25 -17.71
C PRO A 93 14.05 -0.28 -17.18
N LEU A 94 14.42 0.99 -16.99
CA LEU A 94 13.52 2.03 -16.49
C LEU A 94 12.25 2.21 -17.34
N THR A 95 12.28 1.76 -18.61
CA THR A 95 11.13 1.78 -19.52
C THR A 95 10.02 0.81 -19.15
N GLU A 96 10.35 -0.28 -18.44
CA GLU A 96 9.42 -1.33 -18.01
C GLU A 96 9.06 -1.23 -16.52
N TRP A 97 9.43 -0.15 -15.94
CA TRP A 97 9.29 0.11 -14.54
C TRP A 97 7.83 0.16 -14.07
N SER A 98 7.56 -0.49 -12.98
CA SER A 98 6.36 -0.33 -12.20
C SER A 98 6.61 -0.81 -10.78
N LEU A 99 6.62 0.12 -9.81
CA LEU A 99 6.61 -0.28 -8.41
C LEU A 99 5.43 -1.20 -8.10
N GLY A 100 4.26 -1.06 -8.77
CA GLY A 100 3.18 -2.04 -8.74
C GLY A 100 3.63 -3.45 -9.11
N GLY A 101 4.70 -3.58 -9.89
CA GLY A 101 5.28 -4.87 -10.25
C GLY A 101 6.05 -5.55 -9.12
N ILE A 102 6.56 -4.79 -8.15
CA ILE A 102 7.26 -5.34 -6.97
C ILE A 102 6.43 -5.23 -5.68
N THR A 103 5.21 -4.72 -5.78
CA THR A 103 4.31 -4.60 -4.63
C THR A 103 3.01 -5.31 -4.96
N ILE A 104 2.95 -6.60 -4.62
CA ILE A 104 1.86 -7.50 -5.00
C ILE A 104 1.19 -8.02 -3.74
N MET A 105 -0.12 -8.23 -3.84
CA MET A 105 -0.92 -8.97 -2.89
C MET A 105 -1.83 -9.92 -3.65
N ASN A 106 -2.02 -11.14 -3.17
CA ASN A 106 -3.00 -12.05 -3.76
C ASN A 106 -4.44 -11.68 -3.35
N LEU A 107 -5.41 -12.20 -4.11
CA LEU A 107 -6.82 -11.90 -3.87
C LEU A 107 -7.29 -12.41 -2.49
N THR A 108 -6.84 -13.59 -2.08
CA THR A 108 -7.18 -14.14 -0.75
C THR A 108 -6.71 -13.21 0.36
N ASP A 109 -5.50 -12.67 0.30
CA ASP A 109 -5.02 -11.71 1.29
C ASP A 109 -5.75 -10.38 1.23
N ALA A 110 -6.13 -9.90 0.04
CA ALA A 110 -6.96 -8.71 -0.09
C ALA A 110 -8.33 -8.90 0.60
N ILE A 111 -8.99 -10.04 0.36
CA ILE A 111 -10.25 -10.37 1.04
C ILE A 111 -10.06 -10.43 2.56
N ARG A 112 -8.98 -11.07 3.05
CA ARG A 112 -8.67 -11.12 4.49
C ARG A 112 -8.48 -9.71 5.08
N ALA A 113 -7.75 -8.82 4.39
CA ALA A 113 -7.54 -7.44 4.85
C ALA A 113 -8.88 -6.70 5.03
N PHE A 114 -9.82 -6.84 4.07
CA PHE A 114 -11.16 -6.27 4.19
C PHE A 114 -11.97 -6.90 5.31
N THR A 115 -12.00 -8.23 5.40
CA THR A 115 -12.75 -8.97 6.43
C THR A 115 -12.28 -8.57 7.82
N MET A 116 -10.97 -8.63 8.08
CA MET A 116 -10.39 -8.24 9.37
C MET A 116 -10.64 -6.76 9.69
N SER A 117 -10.64 -5.88 8.68
CA SER A 117 -10.97 -4.46 8.86
C SER A 117 -12.45 -4.26 9.26
N VAL A 118 -13.36 -5.01 8.66
CA VAL A 118 -14.80 -4.97 9.00
C VAL A 118 -15.03 -5.49 10.42
N GLU A 119 -14.38 -6.59 10.78
CA GLU A 119 -14.49 -7.25 12.08
C GLU A 119 -13.71 -6.55 13.21
N ASN A 120 -12.75 -5.70 12.86
CA ASN A 120 -11.98 -4.93 13.83
C ASN A 120 -12.91 -4.12 14.74
N PRO A 121 -12.64 -4.02 16.05
CA PRO A 121 -13.46 -3.23 16.96
C PRO A 121 -13.72 -1.81 16.46
N TYR A 122 -14.95 -1.33 16.66
CA TYR A 122 -15.33 0.04 16.29
C TYR A 122 -14.47 1.06 17.03
N LYS A 123 -13.82 1.94 16.27
CA LYS A 123 -12.93 2.99 16.78
C LYS A 123 -13.12 4.24 15.94
N PRO A 124 -13.89 5.25 16.41
CA PRO A 124 -14.10 6.49 15.68
C PRO A 124 -12.79 7.13 15.22
N GLY A 125 -12.74 7.52 13.96
CA GLY A 125 -11.55 8.10 13.35
C GLY A 125 -11.42 7.77 11.88
N VAL A 126 -10.38 8.30 11.27
CA VAL A 126 -9.95 7.95 9.91
C VAL A 126 -8.60 7.27 9.97
N ARG A 127 -8.55 6.05 9.52
CA ARG A 127 -7.33 5.26 9.39
C ARG A 127 -7.02 5.08 7.90
N ILE A 128 -5.83 5.48 7.50
CA ILE A 128 -5.31 5.27 6.15
C ILE A 128 -4.08 4.41 6.31
N MET A 129 -4.08 3.22 5.72
CA MET A 129 -3.04 2.23 5.96
C MET A 129 -2.61 1.57 4.65
N ASN A 130 -1.31 1.38 4.50
CA ASN A 130 -0.75 0.57 3.44
C ASN A 130 -1.14 -0.90 3.67
N ALA A 131 -1.75 -1.51 2.67
CA ALA A 131 -2.19 -2.89 2.68
C ALA A 131 -1.52 -3.63 1.52
N THR A 132 -0.30 -4.09 1.75
CA THR A 132 0.55 -4.78 0.78
C THR A 132 1.15 -6.03 1.40
N GLY A 133 1.83 -6.85 0.59
CA GLY A 133 2.68 -7.92 1.11
C GLY A 133 3.86 -7.36 1.93
N PRO A 134 4.33 -8.06 2.97
CA PRO A 134 5.45 -7.61 3.80
C PRO A 134 6.81 -7.73 3.09
N LYS A 135 6.88 -8.46 1.99
CA LYS A 135 8.06 -8.61 1.15
C LYS A 135 7.79 -8.11 -0.26
N ALA A 136 8.80 -7.55 -0.89
CA ALA A 136 8.74 -7.14 -2.28
C ALA A 136 8.69 -8.37 -3.21
N TRP A 137 7.97 -8.27 -4.31
CA TRP A 137 7.80 -9.33 -5.31
C TRP A 137 8.95 -9.31 -6.32
N THR A 138 10.15 -9.69 -5.87
CA THR A 138 11.40 -9.56 -6.61
C THR A 138 12.33 -10.75 -6.34
N SER A 139 13.12 -11.11 -7.37
CA SER A 139 14.15 -12.14 -7.30
C SER A 139 15.52 -11.61 -6.86
N VAL A 140 15.68 -10.27 -6.82
CA VAL A 140 16.92 -9.59 -6.44
C VAL A 140 16.66 -8.60 -5.31
N PRO A 141 17.67 -8.18 -4.55
CA PRO A 141 17.51 -7.19 -3.49
C PRO A 141 16.80 -5.91 -3.97
N VAL A 142 15.89 -5.40 -3.16
CA VAL A 142 15.10 -4.19 -3.48
C VAL A 142 15.99 -2.99 -3.79
N ALA A 143 17.10 -2.83 -3.05
CA ALA A 143 18.06 -1.76 -3.29
C ALA A 143 18.63 -1.78 -4.71
N GLU A 144 18.88 -2.97 -5.29
CA GLU A 144 19.40 -3.10 -6.66
C GLU A 144 18.36 -2.62 -7.70
N ILE A 145 17.09 -3.03 -7.55
CA ILE A 145 16.01 -2.58 -8.44
C ILE A 145 15.81 -1.07 -8.34
N LEU A 146 15.72 -0.54 -7.13
CA LEU A 146 15.47 0.89 -6.93
C LEU A 146 16.65 1.74 -7.39
N ARG A 147 17.88 1.28 -7.21
CA ARG A 147 19.07 1.96 -7.74
C ARG A 147 19.10 1.97 -9.27
N ASN A 148 18.71 0.86 -9.91
CA ASN A 148 18.55 0.80 -11.36
C ASN A 148 17.47 1.75 -11.87
N TRP A 149 16.41 1.99 -11.11
CA TRP A 149 15.31 2.88 -11.49
C TRP A 149 15.59 4.35 -11.23
N TRP A 150 16.22 4.66 -10.09
CA TRP A 150 16.33 6.02 -9.57
C TRP A 150 17.76 6.51 -9.38
N GLY A 151 18.76 5.63 -9.59
CA GLY A 151 20.14 5.98 -9.26
C GLY A 151 20.31 6.23 -7.76
N ASP A 152 21.12 7.23 -7.44
CA ASP A 152 21.41 7.64 -6.06
C ASP A 152 20.47 8.75 -5.55
N ASP A 153 19.38 9.03 -6.27
CA ASP A 153 18.42 10.09 -5.92
C ASP A 153 17.56 9.78 -4.68
N VAL A 154 17.64 8.56 -4.14
CA VAL A 154 16.81 8.06 -3.04
C VAL A 154 17.67 7.35 -2.02
N ASP A 155 17.39 7.57 -0.74
CA ASP A 155 18.05 6.84 0.34
C ASP A 155 17.57 5.37 0.37
N LEU A 156 18.48 4.44 0.11
CA LEU A 156 18.23 2.99 0.08
C LEU A 156 18.81 2.27 1.30
N SER A 157 19.36 2.99 2.26
CA SER A 157 20.09 2.45 3.43
C SER A 157 19.28 1.44 4.24
N TYR A 158 17.95 1.55 4.26
CA TYR A 158 17.06 0.57 4.90
C TYR A 158 17.19 -0.82 4.26
N PHE A 159 17.16 -0.89 2.92
CA PHE A 159 17.22 -2.16 2.18
C PHE A 159 18.63 -2.73 2.04
N GLU A 160 19.63 -1.99 2.47
CA GLU A 160 21.04 -2.44 2.53
C GLU A 160 21.38 -3.09 3.88
N GLN A 161 20.48 -3.00 4.85
CA GLN A 161 20.66 -3.66 6.15
C GLN A 161 20.32 -5.14 6.05
N SER A 162 21.14 -5.97 6.72
CA SER A 162 20.92 -7.42 6.76
C SER A 162 19.55 -7.77 7.31
N GLY A 163 18.77 -8.53 6.53
CA GLY A 163 17.41 -8.96 6.82
C GLY A 163 16.33 -8.12 6.19
N ASN A 164 16.64 -6.92 5.67
CA ASN A 164 15.69 -6.01 5.04
C ASN A 164 15.76 -6.01 3.50
N GLU A 165 16.67 -6.76 2.91
CA GLU A 165 17.01 -6.72 1.49
C GLU A 165 15.80 -6.95 0.57
N TYR A 166 14.82 -7.70 1.06
CA TYR A 166 13.61 -8.07 0.33
C TYR A 166 12.32 -7.54 0.96
N ASP A 167 12.42 -6.59 1.89
CA ASP A 167 11.25 -6.01 2.53
C ASP A 167 10.41 -5.20 1.54
N SER A 168 9.13 -5.06 1.86
CA SER A 168 8.23 -4.23 1.07
C SER A 168 8.70 -2.78 1.02
N VAL A 169 8.53 -2.14 -0.13
CA VAL A 169 8.77 -0.70 -0.29
C VAL A 169 7.75 0.17 0.45
N TYR A 170 6.72 -0.44 1.04
CA TYR A 170 5.72 0.21 1.88
C TYR A 170 5.81 -0.30 3.30
N ASP A 171 5.78 0.60 4.26
CA ASP A 171 5.63 0.24 5.68
C ASP A 171 4.21 -0.30 5.92
N VAL A 172 4.13 -1.54 6.38
CA VAL A 172 2.88 -2.25 6.70
C VAL A 172 2.72 -2.49 8.21
N SER A 173 3.56 -1.88 9.02
CA SER A 173 3.56 -2.07 10.47
C SER A 173 2.25 -1.64 11.12
N ARG A 174 1.67 -0.55 10.64
CA ARG A 174 0.44 0.00 11.22
C ARG A 174 -0.78 -0.88 10.99
N ILE A 175 -0.97 -1.44 9.79
CA ILE A 175 -2.11 -2.35 9.55
C ILE A 175 -1.98 -3.62 10.39
N GLN A 176 -0.76 -4.10 10.62
CA GLN A 176 -0.49 -5.20 11.53
C GLN A 176 -0.85 -4.84 12.98
N GLN A 177 -0.45 -3.68 13.46
CA GLN A 177 -0.69 -3.23 14.83
C GLN A 177 -2.17 -2.93 15.10
N GLU A 178 -2.85 -2.25 14.19
CA GLU A 178 -4.23 -1.77 14.39
C GLU A 178 -5.29 -2.82 14.03
N ILE A 179 -5.02 -3.70 13.08
CA ILE A 179 -5.99 -4.66 12.53
C ILE A 179 -5.55 -6.11 12.75
N GLY A 180 -4.27 -6.35 13.03
CA GLY A 180 -3.69 -7.69 13.12
C GLY A 180 -3.46 -8.35 11.74
N PHE A 181 -3.56 -7.58 10.64
CA PHE A 181 -3.41 -8.11 9.30
C PHE A 181 -1.94 -8.21 8.89
N ILE A 182 -1.57 -9.39 8.40
CA ILE A 182 -0.32 -9.65 7.67
C ILE A 182 -0.70 -10.47 6.44
N ALA A 183 -0.24 -10.06 5.25
CA ALA A 183 -0.40 -10.87 4.05
C ALA A 183 0.44 -12.15 4.18
N LEU A 184 -0.14 -13.29 3.84
CA LEU A 184 0.48 -14.62 3.99
C LEU A 184 1.23 -15.05 2.73
N ASN A 185 0.80 -14.54 1.56
CA ASN A 185 1.45 -14.87 0.31
C ASN A 185 2.68 -13.97 0.12
N THR A 186 3.84 -14.53 0.41
CA THR A 186 5.14 -13.89 0.22
C THR A 186 5.93 -14.62 -0.86
N PRO A 187 6.83 -13.95 -1.59
CA PRO A 187 7.70 -14.63 -2.54
C PRO A 187 8.60 -15.66 -1.84
N GLU A 188 8.74 -16.83 -2.42
CA GLU A 188 9.77 -17.80 -2.02
C GLU A 188 11.12 -17.32 -2.55
N ILE A 189 11.91 -16.70 -1.69
CA ILE A 189 13.25 -16.25 -2.02
C ILE A 189 14.19 -17.42 -1.71
N THR A 190 14.60 -18.14 -2.74
CA THR A 190 15.70 -19.10 -2.61
C THR A 190 17.00 -18.31 -2.48
N SER A 191 17.54 -18.23 -1.26
CA SER A 191 18.92 -17.77 -1.05
C SER A 191 19.87 -18.69 -1.83
N SER A 192 20.43 -18.17 -2.90
CA SER A 192 21.53 -18.81 -3.64
C SER A 192 22.84 -18.68 -2.90
#